data_bfa1ff36aea10fd0f9e8f59437c368e9
#
_entry.id   bfa1ff36aea10fd0f9e8f59437c368e9
#
_cell.length_a   1.000
_cell.length_b   1.000
_cell.length_c   1.000
_cell.angle_alpha   90.00
_cell.angle_beta   90.00
_cell.angle_gamma   90.00
#
_symmetry.space_group_name_H-M   'P 1'
#
loop_
_entity.id
_entity.type
_entity.pdbx_description
1 polymer ?
#
loop_
_entity_poly.entity_id
_entity_poly.type
_entity_poly.pdbx_seq_one_letter_code
_entity_poly.pdbx_strand_id
1 'polypeptide(L)'
;ILHDLNIFLKRYSKPRPAYKTLNFLLFDHIGGLNTLFHTLFNKGQVIIPYARSVSEIINDIEKYRVELLPTTPTFLRMLIMDDELNVDRLKSLKIITYGSEMMDENTLIRLNELLPRVILKQTYGMSEISILKVKPENNKSLWMKIDSDDLQTKIDKKVLYIKSKIKMFGYLNHKSPFDKDGWYNT
;
A
#
# COMPACT_ATOMS: atom_id res chain seq x y z
N ILE A 1 -11.75 15.06 7.53
CA ILE A 1 -10.90 14.21 6.72
C ILE A 1 -11.43 12.78 6.69
N LEU A 2 -11.69 12.11 7.81
CA LEU A 2 -12.32 10.78 7.82
C LEU A 2 -13.80 10.90 8.14
N HIS A 3 -14.64 10.30 7.30
CA HIS A 3 -16.08 10.42 7.40
C HIS A 3 -16.64 9.70 8.65
N ASP A 4 -16.09 8.53 8.98
CA ASP A 4 -16.54 7.72 10.12
C ASP A 4 -15.32 7.20 10.89
N LEU A 5 -15.05 7.81 12.04
CA LEU A 5 -13.96 7.43 12.92
C LEU A 5 -14.10 5.99 13.43
N ASN A 6 -15.32 5.52 13.66
CA ASN A 6 -15.55 4.16 14.17
C ASN A 6 -15.17 3.11 13.12
N ILE A 7 -15.48 3.34 11.85
CA ILE A 7 -15.07 2.46 10.75
C ILE A 7 -13.55 2.49 10.61
N PHE A 8 -12.94 3.67 10.70
CA PHE A 8 -11.50 3.84 10.65
C PHE A 8 -10.81 3.07 11.80
N LEU A 9 -11.24 3.28 13.04
CA LEU A 9 -10.70 2.58 14.21
C LEU A 9 -10.89 1.06 14.10
N LYS A 10 -12.06 0.58 13.68
CA LYS A 10 -12.34 -0.84 13.45
C LYS A 10 -11.41 -1.47 12.43
N ARG A 11 -10.99 -0.71 11.42
CA ARG A 11 -10.03 -1.16 10.41
C ARG A 11 -8.67 -1.49 11.00
N TYR A 12 -8.20 -0.71 11.98
CA TYR A 12 -6.91 -0.91 12.64
C TYR A 12 -7.00 -1.81 13.88
N SER A 13 -8.18 -2.04 14.44
CA SER A 13 -8.37 -2.83 15.67
C SER A 13 -8.24 -4.35 15.48
N LYS A 14 -8.21 -4.85 14.23
CA LYS A 14 -8.00 -6.28 13.98
C LYS A 14 -6.55 -6.65 14.31
N PRO A 15 -6.31 -7.61 15.22
CA PRO A 15 -4.97 -8.02 15.58
C PRO A 15 -4.16 -8.47 14.34
N ARG A 16 -2.96 -7.94 14.23
CA ARG A 16 -1.99 -8.28 13.19
C ARG A 16 -0.61 -8.39 13.81
N PRO A 17 0.33 -9.08 13.16
CA PRO A 17 1.70 -9.15 13.66
C PRO A 17 2.32 -7.74 13.81
N ALA A 18 3.11 -7.58 14.87
CA ALA A 18 3.89 -6.37 15.12
C ALA A 18 5.14 -6.38 14.24
N TYR A 19 5.05 -5.81 13.03
CA TYR A 19 6.18 -5.77 12.10
C TYR A 19 7.10 -4.58 12.36
N LYS A 20 8.39 -4.77 12.01
CA LYS A 20 9.30 -3.69 11.75
C LYS A 20 9.07 -3.20 10.33
N THR A 21 8.50 -2.02 10.20
CA THR A 21 8.05 -1.46 8.93
C THR A 21 8.96 -0.30 8.53
N LEU A 22 9.54 -0.34 7.34
CA LEU A 22 10.24 0.79 6.77
C LEU A 22 9.23 1.66 6.01
N ASN A 23 9.04 2.89 6.44
CA ASN A 23 8.11 3.83 5.83
C ASN A 23 8.84 5.03 5.21
N PHE A 24 9.13 4.93 3.92
CA PHE A 24 9.68 6.03 3.13
C PHE A 24 8.62 6.76 2.28
N LEU A 25 7.35 6.30 2.36
CA LEU A 25 6.23 6.98 1.75
C LEU A 25 5.96 8.32 2.45
N LEU A 26 5.57 9.32 1.68
CA LEU A 26 5.31 10.67 2.20
C LEU A 26 4.12 10.68 3.17
N PHE A 27 4.24 11.42 4.26
CA PHE A 27 3.17 11.56 5.25
C PHE A 27 2.05 12.54 4.84
N ASP A 28 2.24 13.29 3.78
CA ASP A 28 1.19 14.10 3.14
C ASP A 28 0.30 13.27 2.19
N HIS A 29 0.65 11.98 1.98
CA HIS A 29 -0.15 11.01 1.24
C HIS A 29 -0.80 9.98 2.15
N ILE A 30 -1.98 9.51 1.74
CA ILE A 30 -2.72 8.49 2.50
C ILE A 30 -1.92 7.19 2.68
N GLY A 31 -1.04 6.84 1.73
CA GLY A 31 -0.17 5.67 1.83
C GLY A 31 0.79 5.72 3.01
N GLY A 32 1.49 6.85 3.20
CA GLY A 32 2.42 7.05 4.31
C GLY A 32 1.71 7.08 5.66
N LEU A 33 0.62 7.84 5.77
CA LEU A 33 -0.20 7.90 6.99
C LEU A 33 -0.80 6.54 7.35
N ASN A 34 -1.37 5.84 6.37
CA ASN A 34 -1.94 4.51 6.61
C ASN A 34 -0.87 3.52 7.09
N THR A 35 0.33 3.56 6.51
CA THR A 35 1.46 2.72 6.95
C THR A 35 1.85 3.03 8.38
N LEU A 36 1.98 4.32 8.73
CA LEU A 36 2.28 4.76 10.09
C LEU A 36 1.26 4.24 11.09
N PHE A 37 -0.02 4.54 10.86
CA PHE A 37 -1.08 4.12 11.78
C PHE A 37 -1.21 2.60 11.85
N HIS A 38 -1.16 1.89 10.71
CA HIS A 38 -1.19 0.44 10.69
C HIS A 38 -0.08 -0.17 11.56
N THR A 39 1.14 0.35 11.45
CA THR A 39 2.27 -0.16 12.21
C THR A 39 2.13 0.12 13.70
N LEU A 40 1.81 1.36 14.08
CA LEU A 40 1.68 1.75 15.49
C LEU A 40 0.50 1.06 16.19
N PHE A 41 -0.67 0.98 15.55
CA PHE A 41 -1.83 0.28 16.13
C PHE A 41 -1.56 -1.21 16.36
N ASN A 42 -0.70 -1.83 15.56
CA ASN A 42 -0.29 -3.22 15.75
C ASN A 42 0.97 -3.37 16.63
N LYS A 43 1.38 -2.31 17.35
CA LYS A 43 2.55 -2.31 18.25
C LYS A 43 3.88 -2.63 17.52
N GLY A 44 3.94 -2.38 16.22
CA GLY A 44 5.14 -2.51 15.41
C GLY A 44 6.09 -1.34 15.57
N GLN A 45 7.24 -1.42 14.91
CA GLN A 45 8.26 -0.38 14.86
C GLN A 45 8.25 0.28 13.48
N VAL A 46 8.27 1.61 13.45
CA VAL A 46 8.39 2.37 12.20
C VAL A 46 9.82 2.84 12.04
N ILE A 47 10.45 2.44 10.94
CA ILE A 47 11.76 2.91 10.51
C ILE A 47 11.52 3.97 9.43
N ILE A 48 12.06 5.17 9.63
CA ILE A 48 11.99 6.26 8.66
C ILE A 48 13.42 6.44 8.14
N PRO A 49 13.68 6.21 6.85
CA PRO A 49 15.02 6.33 6.29
C PRO A 49 15.43 7.79 6.18
N TYR A 50 16.71 8.04 6.27
CA TYR A 50 17.28 9.38 6.08
C TYR A 50 17.22 9.81 4.60
N ALA A 51 17.45 8.88 3.68
CA ALA A 51 17.34 9.10 2.24
C ALA A 51 16.46 8.01 1.58
N ARG A 52 16.02 8.28 0.35
CA ARG A 52 15.11 7.39 -0.41
C ARG A 52 15.79 6.71 -1.59
N SER A 53 17.11 6.72 -1.64
CA SER A 53 17.85 5.95 -2.64
C SER A 53 17.70 4.46 -2.40
N VAL A 54 17.82 3.65 -3.46
CA VAL A 54 17.73 2.18 -3.37
C VAL A 54 18.75 1.65 -2.37
N SER A 55 20.00 2.13 -2.46
CA SER A 55 21.09 1.71 -1.57
C SER A 55 20.81 2.01 -0.10
N GLU A 56 20.27 3.19 0.23
CA GLU A 56 19.94 3.54 1.61
C GLU A 56 18.78 2.69 2.15
N ILE A 57 17.76 2.46 1.34
CA ILE A 57 16.64 1.58 1.73
C ILE A 57 17.12 0.15 1.97
N ILE A 58 18.02 -0.39 1.12
CA ILE A 58 18.62 -1.72 1.34
C ILE A 58 19.44 -1.74 2.64
N ASN A 59 20.27 -0.70 2.90
CA ASN A 59 21.04 -0.56 4.14
C ASN A 59 20.12 -0.59 5.37
N ASP A 60 19.03 0.15 5.34
CA ASP A 60 18.08 0.20 6.44
C ASP A 60 17.32 -1.12 6.62
N ILE A 61 16.94 -1.79 5.52
CA ILE A 61 16.32 -3.13 5.59
C ILE A 61 17.23 -4.11 6.34
N GLU A 62 18.50 -4.16 5.97
CA GLU A 62 19.49 -5.04 6.60
C GLU A 62 19.74 -4.65 8.06
N LYS A 63 20.10 -3.39 8.30
CA LYS A 63 20.49 -2.84 9.62
C LYS A 63 19.39 -3.02 10.67
N TYR A 64 18.17 -2.67 10.32
CA TYR A 64 17.02 -2.71 11.25
C TYR A 64 16.22 -4.01 11.17
N ARG A 65 16.59 -4.91 10.25
CA ARG A 65 15.89 -6.18 10.01
C ARG A 65 14.42 -5.93 9.70
N VAL A 66 14.15 -5.09 8.72
CA VAL A 66 12.80 -4.71 8.29
C VAL A 66 12.04 -5.94 7.79
N GLU A 67 10.77 -6.05 8.18
CA GLU A 67 9.90 -7.17 7.85
C GLU A 67 8.80 -6.80 6.86
N LEU A 68 8.36 -5.54 6.87
CA LEU A 68 7.31 -5.01 6.02
C LEU A 68 7.81 -3.77 5.27
N LEU A 69 7.74 -3.83 3.94
CA LEU A 69 8.12 -2.73 3.04
C LEU A 69 6.92 -2.27 2.21
N PRO A 70 6.22 -1.22 2.62
CA PRO A 70 5.27 -0.49 1.76
C PRO A 70 6.02 0.34 0.74
N THR A 71 5.66 0.22 -0.55
CA THR A 71 6.43 0.82 -1.62
C THR A 71 5.59 1.07 -2.88
N THR A 72 6.24 1.46 -3.98
CA THR A 72 5.66 1.63 -5.30
C THR A 72 6.27 0.66 -6.32
N PRO A 73 5.55 0.33 -7.41
CA PRO A 73 6.12 -0.43 -8.52
C PRO A 73 7.39 0.19 -9.10
N THR A 74 7.45 1.52 -9.19
CA THR A 74 8.65 2.22 -9.66
C THR A 74 9.86 1.93 -8.78
N PHE A 75 9.72 2.00 -7.45
CA PHE A 75 10.82 1.66 -6.55
C PHE A 75 11.26 0.19 -6.71
N LEU A 76 10.30 -0.72 -6.85
CA LEU A 76 10.61 -2.14 -7.04
C LEU A 76 11.35 -2.40 -8.36
N ARG A 77 11.00 -1.69 -9.44
CA ARG A 77 11.79 -1.73 -10.69
C ARG A 77 13.22 -1.24 -10.48
N MET A 78 13.39 -0.12 -9.79
CA MET A 78 14.72 0.40 -9.47
C MET A 78 15.54 -0.61 -8.63
N LEU A 79 14.89 -1.26 -7.66
CA LEU A 79 15.50 -2.27 -6.80
C LEU A 79 16.03 -3.48 -7.60
N ILE A 80 15.23 -4.02 -8.53
CA ILE A 80 15.64 -5.18 -9.34
C ILE A 80 16.62 -4.84 -10.47
N MET A 81 16.77 -3.56 -10.80
CA MET A 81 17.71 -3.05 -11.80
C MET A 81 19.05 -2.60 -11.17
N ASP A 82 19.15 -2.65 -9.85
CA ASP A 82 20.37 -2.28 -9.14
C ASP A 82 21.40 -3.40 -9.30
N ASP A 83 22.49 -3.12 -10.02
CA ASP A 83 23.56 -4.07 -10.30
C ASP A 83 24.30 -4.53 -9.02
N GLU A 84 24.20 -3.76 -7.93
CA GLU A 84 24.80 -4.09 -6.64
C GLU A 84 23.81 -4.81 -5.68
N LEU A 85 22.64 -5.18 -6.18
CA LEU A 85 21.61 -5.82 -5.37
C LEU A 85 22.11 -7.19 -4.85
N ASN A 86 22.36 -7.24 -3.55
CA ASN A 86 22.55 -8.49 -2.84
C ASN A 86 21.27 -8.89 -2.11
N VAL A 87 20.58 -9.91 -2.64
CA VAL A 87 19.29 -10.40 -2.12
C VAL A 87 19.38 -10.87 -0.66
N ASP A 88 20.54 -11.34 -0.20
CA ASP A 88 20.73 -11.76 1.20
C ASP A 88 20.53 -10.63 2.20
N ARG A 89 20.75 -9.37 1.78
CA ARG A 89 20.49 -8.19 2.59
C ARG A 89 18.99 -7.95 2.84
N LEU A 90 18.15 -8.53 2.00
CA LEU A 90 16.69 -8.43 2.07
C LEU A 90 16.02 -9.59 2.81
N LYS A 91 16.79 -10.54 3.36
CA LYS A 91 16.29 -11.78 3.97
C LYS A 91 15.34 -11.61 5.15
N SER A 92 15.31 -10.44 5.78
CA SER A 92 14.37 -10.12 6.86
C SER A 92 12.97 -9.78 6.36
N LEU A 93 12.82 -9.41 5.08
CA LEU A 93 11.54 -9.06 4.50
C LEU A 93 10.59 -10.26 4.49
N LYS A 94 9.38 -10.03 4.98
CA LYS A 94 8.27 -11.00 4.96
C LYS A 94 7.18 -10.57 3.99
N ILE A 95 6.92 -9.27 3.93
CA ILE A 95 5.85 -8.70 3.12
C ILE A 95 6.35 -7.43 2.43
N ILE A 96 6.08 -7.33 1.14
CA ILE A 96 6.18 -6.10 0.36
C ILE A 96 4.75 -5.74 -0.06
N THR A 97 4.28 -4.55 0.32
CA THR A 97 3.03 -4.01 -0.21
C THR A 97 3.35 -2.93 -1.24
N TYR A 98 2.67 -2.96 -2.38
CA TYR A 98 2.91 -1.99 -3.45
C TYR A 98 1.59 -1.47 -4.02
N GLY A 99 1.59 -0.21 -4.44
CA GLY A 99 0.41 0.46 -4.98
C GLY A 99 0.73 1.83 -5.53
N SER A 100 -0.31 2.64 -5.74
CA SER A 100 -0.28 3.99 -6.34
C SER A 100 0.04 4.03 -7.84
N GLU A 101 0.59 2.97 -8.39
CA GLU A 101 0.94 2.82 -9.80
C GLU A 101 0.58 1.42 -10.27
N MET A 102 0.51 1.24 -11.60
CA MET A 102 0.34 -0.09 -12.19
C MET A 102 1.66 -0.87 -12.10
N MET A 103 1.56 -2.09 -11.60
CA MET A 103 2.64 -3.07 -11.66
C MET A 103 2.64 -3.72 -13.05
N ASP A 104 3.80 -3.91 -13.64
CA ASP A 104 3.95 -4.72 -14.85
C ASP A 104 4.28 -6.18 -14.50
N GLU A 105 3.90 -7.07 -15.40
CA GLU A 105 4.04 -8.52 -15.19
C GLU A 105 5.50 -8.96 -15.06
N ASN A 106 6.39 -8.41 -15.87
CA ASN A 106 7.81 -8.78 -15.86
C ASN A 106 8.47 -8.43 -14.52
N THR A 107 8.18 -7.23 -13.99
CA THR A 107 8.65 -6.82 -12.66
C THR A 107 8.12 -7.77 -11.58
N LEU A 108 6.84 -8.14 -11.65
CA LEU A 108 6.24 -9.03 -10.67
C LEU A 108 6.85 -10.44 -10.72
N ILE A 109 7.06 -10.99 -11.91
CA ILE A 109 7.73 -12.28 -12.11
C ILE A 109 9.14 -12.23 -11.52
N ARG A 110 9.92 -11.22 -11.88
CA ARG A 110 11.29 -11.08 -11.42
C ARG A 110 11.41 -10.95 -9.91
N LEU A 111 10.50 -10.20 -9.29
CA LEU A 111 10.43 -10.11 -7.81
C LEU A 111 10.12 -11.45 -7.15
N ASN A 112 9.21 -12.25 -7.71
CA ASN A 112 8.91 -13.58 -7.20
C ASN A 112 10.10 -14.55 -7.33
N GLU A 113 10.92 -14.41 -8.38
CA GLU A 113 12.15 -15.19 -8.54
C GLU A 113 13.22 -14.79 -7.51
N LEU A 114 13.44 -13.49 -7.34
CA LEU A 114 14.45 -12.96 -6.43
C LEU A 114 14.07 -13.14 -4.96
N LEU A 115 12.79 -13.01 -4.64
CA LEU A 115 12.27 -13.00 -3.27
C LEU A 115 11.14 -14.04 -3.07
N PRO A 116 11.40 -15.34 -3.31
CA PRO A 116 10.35 -16.37 -3.35
C PRO A 116 9.62 -16.60 -2.01
N ARG A 117 10.20 -16.14 -0.90
CA ARG A 117 9.61 -16.26 0.45
C ARG A 117 8.84 -15.01 0.88
N VAL A 118 8.92 -13.93 0.11
CA VAL A 118 8.26 -12.66 0.43
C VAL A 118 6.85 -12.64 -0.14
N ILE A 119 5.89 -12.25 0.67
CA ILE A 119 4.52 -12.06 0.21
C ILE A 119 4.45 -10.71 -0.52
N LEU A 120 4.17 -10.73 -1.80
CA LEU A 120 3.93 -9.55 -2.61
C LEU A 120 2.43 -9.23 -2.57
N LYS A 121 2.07 -8.07 -2.05
CA LYS A 121 0.68 -7.68 -1.86
C LYS A 121 0.38 -6.35 -2.53
N GLN A 122 -0.40 -6.41 -3.59
CA GLN A 122 -0.91 -5.20 -4.24
C GLN A 122 -1.91 -4.48 -3.33
N THR A 123 -1.85 -3.15 -3.33
CA THR A 123 -2.81 -2.27 -2.65
C THR A 123 -3.47 -1.37 -3.69
N TYR A 124 -4.72 -1.00 -3.44
CA TYR A 124 -5.47 -0.07 -4.27
C TYR A 124 -6.19 0.94 -3.39
N GLY A 125 -6.16 2.18 -3.80
CA GLY A 125 -6.83 3.25 -3.08
C GLY A 125 -6.38 4.62 -3.55
N MET A 126 -7.02 5.63 -3.02
CA MET A 126 -6.74 7.03 -3.31
C MET A 126 -7.15 7.88 -2.11
N SER A 127 -6.70 9.13 -2.07
CA SER A 127 -6.95 10.02 -0.93
C SER A 127 -8.45 10.24 -0.67
N GLU A 128 -9.25 10.21 -1.72
CA GLU A 128 -10.69 10.46 -1.70
C GLU A 128 -11.49 9.37 -0.99
N ILE A 129 -11.06 8.12 -1.12
CA ILE A 129 -11.80 6.95 -0.61
C ILE A 129 -10.95 6.04 0.28
N SER A 130 -9.74 6.48 0.66
CA SER A 130 -8.77 5.72 1.45
C SER A 130 -8.24 4.47 0.71
N ILE A 131 -7.35 3.72 1.38
CA ILE A 131 -6.83 2.47 0.85
C ILE A 131 -7.88 1.37 1.05
N LEU A 132 -8.26 0.71 -0.02
CA LEU A 132 -9.30 -0.32 0.00
C LEU A 132 -8.72 -1.66 0.47
N LYS A 133 -9.58 -2.46 1.09
CA LYS A 133 -9.26 -3.86 1.34
C LYS A 133 -9.39 -4.62 0.02
N VAL A 134 -8.28 -5.13 -0.46
CA VAL A 134 -8.22 -5.94 -1.67
C VAL A 134 -7.73 -7.34 -1.36
N LYS A 135 -8.15 -8.30 -2.15
CA LYS A 135 -7.68 -9.68 -2.13
C LYS A 135 -7.04 -9.96 -3.48
N PRO A 136 -5.70 -10.09 -3.56
CA PRO A 136 -5.04 -10.51 -4.78
C PRO A 136 -5.44 -11.96 -5.11
N GLU A 137 -5.45 -12.30 -6.39
CA GLU A 137 -5.72 -13.66 -6.83
C GLU A 137 -4.64 -14.62 -6.31
N ASN A 138 -3.39 -14.26 -6.49
CA ASN A 138 -2.21 -14.93 -5.94
C ASN A 138 -1.00 -13.99 -5.97
N ASN A 139 0.16 -14.46 -5.52
CA ASN A 139 1.40 -13.67 -5.41
C ASN A 139 1.99 -13.25 -6.77
N LYS A 140 1.60 -13.91 -7.86
CA LYS A 140 2.11 -13.69 -9.22
C LYS A 140 1.11 -13.03 -10.15
N SER A 141 -0.12 -12.76 -9.69
CA SER A 141 -1.17 -12.16 -10.48
C SER A 141 -1.26 -10.66 -10.30
N LEU A 142 -1.51 -9.94 -11.37
CA LEU A 142 -1.87 -8.52 -11.36
C LEU A 142 -3.35 -8.30 -11.00
N TRP A 143 -4.15 -9.38 -10.97
CA TRP A 143 -5.57 -9.29 -10.68
C TRP A 143 -5.83 -9.29 -9.18
N MET A 144 -6.73 -8.41 -8.77
CA MET A 144 -7.20 -8.32 -7.41
C MET A 144 -8.70 -8.06 -7.38
N LYS A 145 -9.34 -8.58 -6.34
CA LYS A 145 -10.74 -8.30 -6.04
C LYS A 145 -10.83 -7.30 -4.91
N ILE A 146 -11.68 -6.31 -5.05
CA ILE A 146 -12.06 -5.44 -3.92
C ILE A 146 -12.94 -6.28 -2.98
N ASP A 147 -12.50 -6.43 -1.73
CA ASP A 147 -13.10 -7.30 -0.71
C ASP A 147 -13.37 -6.49 0.56
N SER A 148 -14.40 -5.64 0.52
CA SER A 148 -14.75 -4.80 1.66
C SER A 148 -16.27 -4.60 1.75
N ASP A 149 -16.82 -4.84 2.94
CA ASP A 149 -18.23 -4.60 3.26
C ASP A 149 -18.57 -3.10 3.43
N ASP A 150 -17.53 -2.26 3.52
CA ASP A 150 -17.67 -0.83 3.75
C ASP A 150 -17.76 -0.01 2.46
N LEU A 151 -17.89 -0.68 1.31
CA LEU A 151 -17.98 -0.03 0.02
C LEU A 151 -18.87 -0.79 -0.98
N GLN A 152 -19.32 -0.05 -1.97
CA GLN A 152 -20.03 -0.58 -3.13
C GLN A 152 -19.25 -0.21 -4.39
N THR A 153 -19.28 -1.09 -5.37
CA THR A 153 -18.65 -0.87 -6.67
C THR A 153 -19.65 -1.09 -7.79
N LYS A 154 -19.51 -0.31 -8.85
CA LYS A 154 -20.21 -0.56 -10.12
C LYS A 154 -19.29 -0.19 -11.29
N ILE A 155 -19.51 -0.83 -12.43
CA ILE A 155 -18.83 -0.48 -13.68
C ILE A 155 -19.89 0.08 -14.62
N ASP A 156 -19.65 1.28 -15.11
CA ASP A 156 -20.49 1.89 -16.16
C ASP A 156 -19.56 2.41 -17.26
N LYS A 157 -19.85 2.05 -18.51
CA LYS A 157 -19.06 2.42 -19.70
C LYS A 157 -17.56 2.18 -19.54
N LYS A 158 -17.17 1.05 -18.96
CA LYS A 158 -15.79 0.62 -18.64
C LYS A 158 -15.08 1.48 -17.56
N VAL A 159 -15.80 2.31 -16.85
CA VAL A 159 -15.28 3.10 -15.72
C VAL A 159 -15.73 2.46 -14.42
N LEU A 160 -14.81 2.31 -13.49
CA LEU A 160 -15.09 1.85 -12.14
C LEU A 160 -15.61 3.01 -11.29
N TYR A 161 -16.76 2.84 -10.66
CA TYR A 161 -17.29 3.76 -9.66
C TYR A 161 -17.24 3.10 -8.29
N ILE A 162 -16.84 3.87 -7.29
CA ILE A 162 -16.73 3.39 -5.92
C ILE A 162 -17.52 4.33 -4.99
N LYS A 163 -18.34 3.72 -4.15
CA LYS A 163 -19.00 4.42 -3.05
C LYS A 163 -18.51 3.84 -1.75
N SER A 164 -17.78 4.65 -0.97
CA SER A 164 -17.14 4.22 0.28
C SER A 164 -17.77 4.91 1.49
N LYS A 165 -17.92 4.17 2.59
CA LYS A 165 -18.25 4.75 3.89
C LYS A 165 -17.07 5.54 4.47
N ILE A 166 -15.83 5.15 4.12
CA ILE A 166 -14.61 5.86 4.48
C ILE A 166 -14.20 6.73 3.29
N LYS A 167 -14.70 7.94 3.24
CA LYS A 167 -14.37 8.91 2.19
C LYS A 167 -14.01 10.25 2.80
N MET A 168 -13.25 11.07 2.09
CA MET A 168 -13.01 12.45 2.50
C MET A 168 -14.31 13.27 2.43
N PHE A 169 -14.40 14.36 3.18
CA PHE A 169 -15.55 15.28 3.09
C PHE A 169 -15.60 16.03 1.76
N GLY A 170 -14.45 16.35 1.21
CA GLY A 170 -14.31 17.11 -0.03
C GLY A 170 -12.96 17.80 -0.10
N TYR A 171 -12.73 18.51 -1.19
CA TYR A 171 -11.58 19.38 -1.35
C TYR A 171 -11.84 20.74 -0.70
N LEU A 172 -10.79 21.40 -0.19
CA LEU A 172 -10.90 22.73 0.40
C LEU A 172 -11.26 23.80 -0.66
N ASN A 173 -10.62 23.72 -1.83
CA ASN A 173 -10.68 24.74 -2.86
C ASN A 173 -11.30 24.26 -4.18
N HIS A 174 -11.92 23.08 -4.19
CA HIS A 174 -12.52 22.48 -5.38
C HIS A 174 -13.88 21.86 -5.06
N LYS A 175 -14.68 21.64 -6.10
CA LYS A 175 -15.95 20.91 -5.98
C LYS A 175 -15.68 19.49 -5.46
N SER A 176 -16.66 18.94 -4.74
CA SER A 176 -16.64 17.56 -4.31
C SER A 176 -16.45 16.62 -5.51
N PRO A 177 -15.56 15.62 -5.44
CA PRO A 177 -15.38 14.63 -6.51
C PRO A 177 -16.47 13.55 -6.48
N PHE A 178 -17.36 13.59 -5.49
CA PHE A 178 -18.48 12.65 -5.35
C PHE A 178 -19.72 13.21 -5.98
N ASP A 179 -20.47 12.36 -6.68
CA ASP A 179 -21.80 12.71 -7.17
C ASP A 179 -22.82 12.86 -6.01
N LYS A 180 -24.07 13.24 -6.36
CA LYS A 180 -25.16 13.43 -5.39
C LYS A 180 -25.48 12.16 -4.57
N ASP A 181 -25.19 11.00 -5.11
CA ASP A 181 -25.43 9.70 -4.47
C ASP A 181 -24.18 9.18 -3.72
N GLY A 182 -23.08 9.93 -3.77
CA GLY A 182 -21.83 9.64 -3.07
C GLY A 182 -20.89 8.67 -3.82
N TRP A 183 -21.06 8.50 -5.12
CA TRP A 183 -20.14 7.74 -5.96
C TRP A 183 -18.95 8.57 -6.39
N TYR A 184 -17.79 7.94 -6.39
CA TYR A 184 -16.55 8.45 -6.93
C TYR A 184 -16.26 7.78 -8.28
N ASN A 185 -15.91 8.58 -9.27
CA ASN A 185 -15.48 8.12 -10.59
C ASN A 185 -13.95 7.94 -10.56
N THR A 186 -13.45 6.70 -10.71
CA THR A 186 -12.01 6.40 -10.61
C THR A 186 -11.25 6.64 -11.91
#